data_1b9ce30aed8a8741441e650ec397ef07
#
_entry.id   1b9ce30aed8a8741441e650ec397ef07
#
_cell.length_a   1.000
_cell.length_b   1.000
_cell.length_c   1.000
_cell.angle_alpha   90.00
_cell.angle_beta   90.00
_cell.angle_gamma   90.00
#
_symmetry.space_group_name_H-M   'P 1'
#
loop_
_entity.id
_entity.type
_entity.pdbx_description
1 polymer ?
#
loop_
_entity_poly.entity_id
_entity_poly.type
_entity_poly.pdbx_seq_one_letter_code
_entity_poly.pdbx_strand_id
1 'polypeptide(L)'
;MSGGRFDHEQYHIGEIADSIQSELDKMGKEIPKEDRWHSEEWYENNPESLLYTTYSEKTIEEFKNAIKHLRIAHIYAQRIDYLLSADDGEETFHKRLNEDLTHNGNR
;
A
#
# COMPACT_ATOMS: atom_id res chain seq x y z
N MET A 1 -4.85 0.66 -26.97
CA MET A 1 -3.52 0.54 -26.64
C MET A 1 -3.34 0.31 -25.19
N SER A 2 -3.03 -0.78 -24.92
CA SER A 2 -3.02 -1.19 -23.54
C SER A 2 -1.82 -0.74 -22.74
N GLY A 3 -0.74 -0.35 -23.39
CA GLY A 3 0.46 0.01 -22.68
C GLY A 3 0.32 1.25 -21.84
N GLY A 4 -0.42 2.21 -22.34
CA GLY A 4 -0.54 3.47 -21.68
C GLY A 4 0.75 4.27 -21.68
N ARG A 5 0.70 5.44 -21.09
CA ARG A 5 1.85 6.33 -21.06
C ARG A 5 2.91 5.84 -20.07
N PHE A 6 2.50 5.22 -18.98
CA PHE A 6 3.41 4.81 -17.91
C PHE A 6 3.71 3.33 -17.91
N ASP A 7 3.29 2.59 -18.93
CA ASP A 7 3.59 1.17 -19.06
C ASP A 7 3.11 0.36 -17.86
N HIS A 8 2.01 0.81 -17.25
CA HIS A 8 1.42 0.18 -16.06
C HIS A 8 2.28 0.29 -14.80
N GLU A 9 3.33 1.10 -14.82
CA GLU A 9 4.19 1.24 -13.63
C GLU A 9 3.45 1.86 -12.45
N GLN A 10 2.39 2.61 -12.72
CA GLN A 10 1.58 3.19 -11.63
C GLN A 10 0.99 2.14 -10.70
N TYR A 11 0.85 0.91 -11.15
CA TYR A 11 0.36 -0.16 -10.28
C TYR A 11 1.32 -0.48 -9.15
N HIS A 12 2.61 -0.22 -9.34
CA HIS A 12 3.61 -0.44 -8.29
C HIS A 12 3.36 0.46 -7.09
N ILE A 13 2.80 1.64 -7.32
CA ILE A 13 2.46 2.56 -6.22
C ILE A 13 1.42 1.90 -5.31
N GLY A 14 0.40 1.30 -5.92
CA GLY A 14 -0.63 0.58 -5.17
C GLY A 14 -0.08 -0.64 -4.46
N GLU A 15 0.83 -1.37 -5.11
CA GLU A 15 1.47 -2.54 -4.50
C GLU A 15 2.28 -2.17 -3.27
N ILE A 16 2.98 -1.04 -3.32
CA ILE A 16 3.74 -0.57 -2.17
C ILE A 16 2.79 -0.23 -1.02
N ALA A 17 1.68 0.44 -1.31
CA ALA A 17 0.68 0.75 -0.30
C ALA A 17 0.12 -0.53 0.33
N ASP A 18 -0.16 -1.54 -0.49
CA ASP A 18 -0.65 -2.83 -0.01
C ASP A 18 0.40 -3.53 0.87
N SER A 19 1.67 -3.43 0.50
CA SER A 19 2.74 -4.01 1.30
C SER A 19 2.85 -3.36 2.66
N ILE A 20 2.72 -2.03 2.72
CA ILE A 20 2.76 -1.32 3.99
C ILE A 20 1.56 -1.71 4.86
N GLN A 21 0.37 -1.82 4.23
CA GLN A 21 -0.82 -2.26 4.96
C GLN A 21 -0.63 -3.65 5.54
N SER A 22 -0.03 -4.55 4.77
CA SER A 22 0.25 -5.91 5.22
C SER A 22 1.19 -5.91 6.43
N GLU A 23 2.20 -5.03 6.43
CA GLU A 23 3.11 -4.91 7.57
C GLU A 23 2.38 -4.41 8.81
N LEU A 24 1.46 -3.45 8.64
CA LEU A 24 0.65 -2.96 9.76
C LEU A 24 -0.22 -4.07 10.34
N ASP A 25 -0.83 -4.85 9.45
CA ASP A 25 -1.78 -5.89 9.85
C ASP A 25 -1.12 -7.00 10.68
N LYS A 26 0.15 -7.27 10.44
CA LYS A 26 0.83 -8.35 11.14
C LYS A 26 1.62 -7.92 12.38
N MET A 27 1.75 -6.63 12.63
CA MET A 27 2.48 -6.13 13.81
C MET A 27 1.95 -6.74 15.10
N GLY A 28 2.86 -7.30 15.90
CA GLY A 28 2.50 -7.88 17.19
C GLY A 28 1.85 -9.26 17.10
N LYS A 29 1.61 -9.76 15.90
CA LYS A 29 1.04 -11.11 15.74
C LYS A 29 2.15 -12.14 15.75
N GLU A 30 1.76 -13.38 16.05
CA GLU A 30 2.71 -14.49 16.09
C GLU A 30 3.19 -14.86 14.69
N ILE A 31 4.49 -15.09 14.57
CA ILE A 31 5.09 -15.53 13.31
C ILE A 31 4.72 -16.99 13.08
N PRO A 32 4.14 -17.34 11.91
CA PRO A 32 3.80 -18.74 11.61
C PRO A 32 5.04 -19.62 11.66
N LYS A 33 4.86 -20.87 12.06
CA LYS A 33 5.98 -21.80 12.20
C LYS A 33 6.83 -21.92 10.94
N GLU A 34 6.21 -21.92 9.79
CA GLU A 34 6.90 -22.07 8.51
C GLU A 34 7.77 -20.88 8.15
N ASP A 35 7.56 -19.75 8.81
CA ASP A 35 8.33 -18.52 8.55
C ASP A 35 9.41 -18.28 9.61
N ARG A 36 9.56 -19.19 10.56
CA ARG A 36 10.54 -19.02 11.63
C ARG A 36 11.92 -19.47 11.18
N TRP A 37 12.92 -18.65 11.50
CA TRP A 37 14.30 -18.88 11.11
C TRP A 37 15.10 -19.74 12.07
N HIS A 38 14.68 -19.76 13.33
CA HIS A 38 15.43 -20.42 14.41
C HIS A 38 14.74 -21.67 14.88
N SER A 39 15.45 -22.47 15.69
CA SER A 39 14.89 -23.69 16.27
C SER A 39 13.85 -23.35 17.35
N GLU A 40 13.02 -24.34 17.69
CA GLU A 40 12.05 -24.16 18.76
C GLU A 40 12.74 -23.81 20.08
N GLU A 41 13.87 -24.44 20.36
CA GLU A 41 14.64 -24.15 21.56
C GLU A 41 15.08 -22.71 21.62
N TRP A 42 15.51 -22.16 20.48
CA TRP A 42 15.92 -20.77 20.42
C TRP A 42 14.76 -19.84 20.80
N TYR A 43 13.55 -20.13 20.30
CA TYR A 43 12.37 -19.30 20.60
C TYR A 43 11.91 -19.47 22.05
N GLU A 44 12.13 -20.62 22.66
CA GLU A 44 11.84 -20.81 24.09
C GLU A 44 12.67 -19.84 24.92
N ASN A 45 13.92 -19.60 24.50
CA ASN A 45 14.81 -18.68 25.17
C ASN A 45 14.62 -17.22 24.76
N ASN A 46 13.91 -16.99 23.68
CA ASN A 46 13.67 -15.65 23.12
C ASN A 46 12.20 -15.49 22.72
N PRO A 47 11.29 -15.58 23.69
CA PRO A 47 9.85 -15.60 23.38
C PRO A 47 9.34 -14.35 22.68
N GLU A 48 9.97 -13.20 22.91
CA GLU A 48 9.57 -11.95 22.24
C GLU A 48 9.80 -12.02 20.73
N SER A 49 10.71 -12.89 20.28
CA SER A 49 11.01 -13.04 18.85
C SER A 49 9.98 -13.88 18.10
N LEU A 50 9.01 -14.45 18.82
CA LEU A 50 7.90 -15.16 18.17
C LEU A 50 6.92 -14.20 17.52
N LEU A 51 6.99 -12.93 17.86
CA LEU A 51 6.05 -11.94 17.35
C LEU A 51 6.70 -11.05 16.29
N TYR A 52 5.91 -10.66 15.32
CA TYR A 52 6.36 -9.66 14.35
C TYR A 52 6.64 -8.35 15.09
N THR A 53 7.69 -7.66 14.65
CA THR A 53 8.07 -6.37 15.24
C THR A 53 6.91 -5.39 15.15
N THR A 54 6.69 -4.65 16.23
CA THR A 54 5.72 -3.57 16.23
C THR A 54 6.46 -2.27 16.56
N TYR A 55 5.83 -1.16 16.25
CA TYR A 55 6.40 0.16 16.45
C TYR A 55 5.52 0.99 17.36
N SER A 56 6.00 2.17 17.73
CA SER A 56 5.20 3.08 18.56
C SER A 56 4.00 3.60 17.78
N GLU A 57 3.01 4.11 18.51
CA GLU A 57 1.82 4.69 17.88
C GLU A 57 2.18 5.81 16.89
N LYS A 58 3.18 6.61 17.25
CA LYS A 58 3.64 7.69 16.39
C LYS A 58 4.17 7.17 15.05
N THR A 59 4.94 6.09 15.10
CA THR A 59 5.46 5.48 13.88
C THR A 59 4.37 4.82 13.07
N ILE A 60 3.44 4.13 13.74
CA ILE A 60 2.30 3.50 13.07
C ILE A 60 1.47 4.54 12.33
N GLU A 61 1.29 5.70 12.94
CA GLU A 61 0.54 6.79 12.31
C GLU A 61 1.20 7.23 11.00
N GLU A 62 2.55 7.26 10.97
CA GLU A 62 3.25 7.61 9.74
C GLU A 62 3.10 6.54 8.65
N PHE A 63 3.04 5.26 9.04
CA PHE A 63 2.74 4.20 8.08
C PHE A 63 1.36 4.42 7.45
N LYS A 64 0.37 4.79 8.27
CA LYS A 64 -0.98 5.08 7.79
C LYS A 64 -1.00 6.28 6.86
N ASN A 65 -0.25 7.32 7.19
CA ASN A 65 -0.12 8.49 6.33
C ASN A 65 0.51 8.14 4.99
N ALA A 66 1.53 7.28 5.01
CA ALA A 66 2.17 6.83 3.79
C ALA A 66 1.20 6.08 2.88
N ILE A 67 0.40 5.19 3.45
CA ILE A 67 -0.61 4.46 2.68
C ILE A 67 -1.58 5.43 2.02
N LYS A 68 -2.06 6.40 2.78
CA LYS A 68 -2.98 7.41 2.26
C LYS A 68 -2.38 8.17 1.09
N HIS A 69 -1.15 8.66 1.25
CA HIS A 69 -0.48 9.41 0.19
C HIS A 69 -0.22 8.56 -1.05
N LEU A 70 0.17 7.31 -0.86
CA LEU A 70 0.43 6.41 -1.98
C LEU A 70 -0.85 6.09 -2.74
N ARG A 71 -1.96 5.89 -2.04
CA ARG A 71 -3.23 5.64 -2.71
C ARG A 71 -3.69 6.84 -3.52
N ILE A 72 -3.52 8.05 -2.99
CA ILE A 72 -3.85 9.27 -3.72
C ILE A 72 -2.95 9.40 -4.94
N ALA A 73 -1.64 9.16 -4.77
CA ALA A 73 -0.70 9.23 -5.89
C ALA A 73 -1.06 8.22 -6.98
N HIS A 74 -1.47 7.01 -6.59
CA HIS A 74 -1.88 5.99 -7.54
C HIS A 74 -3.08 6.46 -8.38
N ILE A 75 -4.05 7.07 -7.71
CA ILE A 75 -5.23 7.61 -8.38
C ILE A 75 -4.84 8.64 -9.42
N TYR A 76 -4.00 9.62 -9.04
CA TYR A 76 -3.53 10.62 -9.98
C TYR A 76 -2.80 10.01 -11.17
N ALA A 77 -1.88 9.10 -10.90
CA ALA A 77 -1.09 8.48 -11.96
C ALA A 77 -1.98 7.72 -12.93
N GLN A 78 -2.97 7.00 -12.40
CA GLN A 78 -3.88 6.22 -13.22
C GLN A 78 -4.75 7.10 -14.10
N ARG A 79 -5.30 8.17 -13.53
CA ARG A 79 -6.15 9.07 -14.31
C ARG A 79 -5.36 9.83 -15.38
N ILE A 80 -4.15 10.26 -15.02
CA ILE A 80 -3.28 10.94 -15.97
C ILE A 80 -2.86 10.00 -17.10
N ASP A 81 -2.59 8.74 -16.78
CA ASP A 81 -2.27 7.74 -17.78
C ASP A 81 -3.39 7.62 -18.82
N TYR A 82 -4.63 7.53 -18.37
CA TYR A 82 -5.77 7.43 -19.27
C TYR A 82 -5.92 8.68 -20.13
N LEU A 83 -5.71 9.85 -19.54
CA LEU A 83 -5.79 11.11 -20.29
C LEU A 83 -4.71 11.17 -21.36
N LEU A 84 -3.47 10.86 -21.00
CA LEU A 84 -2.33 10.94 -21.92
C LEU A 84 -2.39 9.86 -23.00
N SER A 85 -3.05 8.76 -22.72
CA SER A 85 -3.24 7.67 -23.69
C SER A 85 -4.47 7.87 -24.56
N ALA A 86 -5.15 8.99 -24.40
CA ALA A 86 -6.35 9.35 -25.14
C ALA A 86 -7.55 8.43 -24.86
N ASP A 87 -7.53 7.72 -23.75
CA ASP A 87 -8.67 6.91 -23.33
C ASP A 87 -9.76 7.78 -22.70
N ASP A 88 -9.35 8.88 -22.04
CA ASP A 88 -10.28 9.85 -21.46
C ASP A 88 -10.02 11.21 -22.09
N GLY A 89 -11.09 12.00 -22.29
CA GLY A 89 -10.96 13.42 -22.60
C GLY A 89 -10.83 14.20 -21.30
N GLU A 90 -10.55 15.48 -21.38
CA GLU A 90 -10.35 16.31 -20.18
C GLU A 90 -11.57 16.33 -19.26
N GLU A 91 -12.76 16.41 -19.81
CA GLU A 91 -13.97 16.45 -19.00
C GLU A 91 -14.14 15.17 -18.19
N THR A 92 -13.97 14.03 -18.85
CA THR A 92 -14.06 12.73 -18.20
C THR A 92 -12.94 12.56 -17.18
N PHE A 93 -11.76 13.03 -17.50
CA PHE A 93 -10.62 12.99 -16.59
C PHE A 93 -10.96 13.68 -15.26
N HIS A 94 -11.43 14.91 -15.33
CA HIS A 94 -11.74 15.66 -14.10
C HIS A 94 -12.87 15.02 -13.30
N LYS A 95 -13.88 14.53 -14.00
CA LYS A 95 -15.00 13.87 -13.34
C LYS A 95 -14.55 12.62 -12.58
N ARG A 96 -13.80 11.77 -13.26
CA ARG A 96 -13.37 10.51 -12.66
C ARG A 96 -12.31 10.70 -11.59
N LEU A 97 -11.41 11.65 -11.79
CA LEU A 97 -10.42 11.98 -10.78
C LEU A 97 -11.12 12.41 -9.48
N ASN A 98 -12.09 13.31 -9.61
CA ASN A 98 -12.83 13.80 -8.46
C ASN A 98 -13.58 12.67 -7.74
N GLU A 99 -14.21 11.78 -8.50
CA GLU A 99 -14.91 10.64 -7.91
C GLU A 99 -13.95 9.72 -7.13
N ASP A 100 -12.81 9.41 -7.74
CA ASP A 100 -11.83 8.52 -7.12
C ASP A 100 -11.24 9.13 -5.87
N LEU A 101 -10.91 10.42 -5.91
CA LEU A 101 -10.33 11.11 -4.74
C LEU A 101 -11.34 11.21 -3.61
N THR A 102 -12.59 11.50 -3.94
CA THR A 102 -13.65 11.61 -2.94
C THR A 102 -13.88 10.26 -2.25
N HIS A 103 -13.92 9.21 -3.04
CA HIS A 103 -14.13 7.86 -2.51
C HIS A 103 -13.02 7.44 -1.55
N ASN A 104 -11.77 7.70 -1.91
CA ASN A 104 -10.62 7.32 -1.08
C ASN A 104 -10.30 8.33 0.01
N GLY A 105 -10.57 9.61 -0.25
CA GLY A 105 -10.25 10.68 0.68
C GLY A 105 -11.07 10.67 1.95
N ASN A 106 -12.17 9.95 1.96
CA ASN A 106 -13.05 9.86 3.12
C ASN A 106 -12.71 8.72 4.07
N ARG A 107 -11.61 8.06 3.82
CA ARG A 107 -11.21 6.92 4.65
C ARG A 107 -10.17 7.26 5.67
#